data_640e343e8fce2f5ed0c9d5108a9e5c6e
#
_entry.id   640e343e8fce2f5ed0c9d5108a9e5c6e
#
_cell.length_a   1.000
_cell.length_b   1.000
_cell.length_c   1.000
_cell.angle_alpha   90.00
_cell.angle_beta   90.00
_cell.angle_gamma   90.00
#
_symmetry.space_group_name_H-M   'P 1'
#
loop_
_entity.id
_entity.type
_entity.pdbx_description
1 polymer ?
#
loop_
_entity_poly.entity_id
_entity_poly.type
_entity_poly.pdbx_seq_one_letter_code
_entity_poly.pdbx_strand_id
1 'polypeptide(L)'
;MAVELPENVVVSKLDELASWCRKNSLWPMPFATACCGIELMATGASRHDLARFGAEVFRFSPRQCDLMIVAGRVVMKMLPVLQRIWSQMHEPKWCISMGACASTGGVFDTYCVVQGIDRFIPVDMYVPGCPPRPEQLIQAIIDLQDKIQREGTVEGAEFNVAQRQERKRALVELPIIGQTPYMARR
;
A
#
# COMPACT_ATOMS: atom_id res chain seq x y z
N MET A 1 -16.76 -36.36 -16.15
CA MET A 1 -15.49 -36.44 -16.90
C MET A 1 -14.82 -35.11 -16.71
N ALA A 2 -13.87 -35.02 -15.76
CA ALA A 2 -12.99 -33.87 -15.64
C ALA A 2 -12.06 -33.95 -16.85
N VAL A 3 -12.14 -32.98 -17.73
CA VAL A 3 -11.15 -32.80 -18.79
C VAL A 3 -9.88 -32.36 -18.07
N GLU A 4 -8.92 -33.26 -17.88
CA GLU A 4 -7.56 -32.89 -17.54
C GLU A 4 -7.02 -32.09 -18.74
N LEU A 5 -7.13 -30.78 -18.63
CA LEU A 5 -6.42 -29.89 -19.55
C LEU A 5 -4.94 -30.17 -19.35
N PRO A 6 -4.18 -30.48 -20.42
CA PRO A 6 -2.74 -30.58 -20.30
C PRO A 6 -2.23 -29.29 -19.66
N GLU A 7 -1.28 -29.42 -18.72
CA GLU A 7 -0.66 -28.25 -18.04
C GLU A 7 -0.50 -27.13 -19.04
N ASN A 8 -1.32 -26.10 -18.92
CA ASN A 8 -1.45 -25.09 -19.95
C ASN A 8 -0.25 -24.16 -19.82
N VAL A 9 0.87 -24.58 -20.43
CA VAL A 9 2.10 -23.81 -20.52
C VAL A 9 1.84 -22.37 -20.98
N VAL A 10 0.77 -22.16 -21.76
CA VAL A 10 0.34 -20.83 -22.20
C VAL A 10 -0.30 -20.04 -21.05
N VAL A 11 -1.10 -20.65 -20.19
CA VAL A 11 -1.75 -19.95 -19.07
C VAL A 11 -0.74 -19.58 -17.99
N SER A 12 0.19 -20.48 -17.63
CA SER A 12 1.24 -20.17 -16.67
C SER A 12 2.17 -19.07 -17.19
N LYS A 13 2.50 -19.06 -18.46
CA LYS A 13 3.29 -17.98 -19.09
C LYS A 13 2.54 -16.66 -19.16
N LEU A 14 1.23 -16.66 -19.35
CA LEU A 14 0.42 -15.44 -19.37
C LEU A 14 0.31 -14.81 -17.98
N ASP A 15 0.16 -15.60 -16.92
CA ASP A 15 0.15 -15.09 -15.55
C ASP A 15 1.51 -14.54 -15.14
N GLU A 16 2.59 -15.22 -15.47
CA GLU A 16 3.94 -14.74 -15.25
C GLU A 16 4.22 -13.43 -16.00
N LEU A 17 3.75 -13.32 -17.25
CA LEU A 17 3.86 -12.09 -18.04
C LEU A 17 3.02 -10.97 -17.42
N ALA A 18 1.80 -11.24 -16.98
CA ALA A 18 0.93 -10.26 -16.34
C ALA A 18 1.54 -9.75 -15.03
N SER A 19 2.11 -10.64 -14.21
CA SER A 19 2.79 -10.29 -12.96
C SER A 19 4.05 -9.47 -13.23
N TRP A 20 4.80 -9.81 -14.27
CA TRP A 20 5.97 -9.05 -14.71
C TRP A 20 5.59 -7.65 -15.19
N CYS A 21 4.52 -7.49 -15.97
CA CYS A 21 4.02 -6.19 -16.40
C CYS A 21 3.61 -5.32 -15.21
N ARG A 22 2.86 -5.89 -14.26
CA ARG A 22 2.38 -5.16 -13.08
C ARG A 22 3.50 -4.72 -12.16
N LYS A 23 4.48 -5.59 -11.90
CA LYS A 23 5.61 -5.21 -11.04
C LYS A 23 6.45 -4.07 -11.62
N ASN A 24 6.60 -4.02 -12.96
CA ASN A 24 7.41 -3.01 -13.63
C ASN A 24 6.64 -1.73 -13.99
N SER A 25 5.33 -1.66 -13.71
CA SER A 25 4.48 -0.50 -13.98
C SER A 25 3.60 -0.20 -12.79
N LEU A 26 4.21 0.18 -11.67
CA LEU A 26 3.50 0.64 -10.48
C LEU A 26 3.19 2.13 -10.61
N TRP A 27 1.95 2.50 -10.32
CA TRP A 27 1.48 3.89 -10.35
C TRP A 27 1.21 4.38 -8.93
N PRO A 28 2.21 5.04 -8.30
CA PRO A 28 2.09 5.47 -6.92
C PRO A 28 1.09 6.61 -6.75
N MET A 29 0.27 6.50 -5.71
CA MET A 29 -0.51 7.59 -5.16
C MET A 29 0.16 8.10 -3.88
N PRO A 30 0.73 9.30 -3.87
CA PRO A 30 1.34 9.87 -2.68
C PRO A 30 0.26 10.44 -1.75
N PHE A 31 0.14 9.86 -0.56
CA PHE A 31 -0.63 10.45 0.54
C PHE A 31 0.37 11.00 1.58
N ALA A 32 0.88 12.20 1.31
CA ALA A 32 1.96 12.83 2.06
C ALA A 32 1.40 13.92 2.98
N THR A 33 1.47 13.70 4.29
CA THR A 33 0.86 14.59 5.29
C THR A 33 1.84 15.25 6.25
N ALA A 34 3.12 14.87 6.18
CA ALA A 34 4.17 15.40 7.07
C ALA A 34 5.55 15.30 6.44
N CYS A 35 6.61 15.35 7.27
CA CYS A 35 8.01 15.38 6.84
C CYS A 35 8.43 14.21 5.93
N CYS A 36 7.84 13.02 6.06
CA CYS A 36 8.08 11.92 5.13
C CYS A 36 7.67 12.25 3.69
N GLY A 37 6.75 13.20 3.49
CA GLY A 37 6.40 13.69 2.17
C GLY A 37 7.54 14.42 1.45
N ILE A 38 8.42 15.07 2.20
CA ILE A 38 9.61 15.75 1.65
C ILE A 38 10.59 14.70 1.13
N GLU A 39 10.82 13.64 1.90
CA GLU A 39 11.66 12.51 1.46
C GLU A 39 11.04 11.74 0.30
N LEU A 40 9.70 11.64 0.25
CA LEU A 40 9.00 11.07 -0.91
C LEU A 40 9.22 11.94 -2.17
N MET A 41 9.20 13.27 -2.05
CA MET A 41 9.56 14.16 -3.17
C MET A 41 11.03 14.01 -3.56
N ALA A 42 11.93 13.86 -2.59
CA ALA A 42 13.34 13.61 -2.86
C ALA A 42 13.57 12.27 -3.58
N THR A 43 12.73 11.26 -3.34
CA THR A 43 12.79 9.97 -4.02
C THR A 43 12.41 10.09 -5.50
N GLY A 44 11.52 11.02 -5.86
CA GLY A 44 11.19 11.35 -7.25
C GLY A 44 12.12 12.38 -7.90
N ALA A 45 13.15 12.85 -7.18
CA ALA A 45 14.10 13.82 -7.71
C ALA A 45 15.19 13.15 -8.57
N SER A 46 15.88 13.92 -9.38
CA SER A 46 16.88 13.45 -10.35
C SER A 46 18.01 12.60 -9.76
N ARG A 47 18.31 12.76 -8.47
CA ARG A 47 19.37 12.00 -7.80
C ARG A 47 18.95 10.54 -7.53
N HIS A 48 17.70 10.29 -7.21
CA HIS A 48 17.18 8.98 -6.80
C HIS A 48 16.27 8.35 -7.85
N ASP A 49 15.39 9.11 -8.43
CA ASP A 49 14.49 8.83 -9.56
C ASP A 49 13.82 7.44 -9.56
N LEU A 50 12.57 7.39 -9.15
CA LEU A 50 11.73 6.18 -9.15
C LEU A 50 11.41 5.66 -10.54
N ALA A 51 11.62 6.45 -11.60
CA ALA A 51 11.40 6.04 -12.98
C ALA A 51 12.21 4.79 -13.35
N ARG A 52 13.44 4.68 -12.83
CA ARG A 52 14.33 3.54 -13.04
C ARG A 52 13.77 2.21 -12.52
N PHE A 53 12.81 2.28 -11.59
CA PHE A 53 12.19 1.13 -10.94
C PHE A 53 10.74 0.91 -11.39
N GLY A 54 10.30 1.59 -12.47
CA GLY A 54 8.96 1.44 -13.02
C GLY A 54 7.85 2.10 -12.21
N ALA A 55 8.18 3.10 -11.38
CA ALA A 55 7.22 3.83 -10.52
C ALA A 55 7.29 5.35 -10.73
N GLU A 56 7.47 5.77 -12.00
CA GLU A 56 7.62 7.18 -12.37
C GLU A 56 6.34 8.00 -12.19
N VAL A 57 5.21 7.41 -12.55
CA VAL A 57 3.98 8.18 -12.75
C VAL A 57 3.22 8.33 -11.43
N PHE A 58 3.46 9.43 -10.73
CA PHE A 58 2.65 9.80 -9.58
C PHE A 58 1.24 10.23 -10.02
N ARG A 59 0.23 9.49 -9.61
CA ARG A 59 -1.17 9.80 -9.87
C ARG A 59 -1.88 10.24 -8.60
N PHE A 60 -2.56 11.39 -8.66
CA PHE A 60 -3.35 11.90 -7.54
C PHE A 60 -4.82 11.45 -7.60
N SER A 61 -5.22 10.79 -8.69
CA SER A 61 -6.54 10.20 -8.81
C SER A 61 -6.51 8.75 -8.31
N PRO A 62 -7.30 8.39 -7.26
CA PRO A 62 -7.33 7.03 -6.72
C PRO A 62 -7.70 5.96 -7.74
N ARG A 63 -8.50 6.33 -8.73
CA ARG A 63 -8.97 5.41 -9.78
C ARG A 63 -7.91 5.08 -10.83
N GLN A 64 -6.79 5.79 -10.83
CA GLN A 64 -5.70 5.64 -11.80
C GLN A 64 -4.42 5.12 -11.15
N CYS A 65 -4.45 4.71 -9.89
CA CYS A 65 -3.27 4.22 -9.17
C CYS A 65 -3.54 2.85 -8.55
N ASP A 66 -2.48 2.10 -8.38
CA ASP A 66 -2.46 0.76 -7.81
C ASP A 66 -1.65 0.66 -6.52
N LEU A 67 -0.72 1.59 -6.30
CA LEU A 67 0.12 1.67 -5.11
C LEU A 67 -0.19 2.92 -4.29
N MET A 68 -0.61 2.76 -3.03
CA MET A 68 -0.73 3.87 -2.09
C MET A 68 0.52 3.97 -1.22
N ILE A 69 1.13 5.15 -1.16
CA ILE A 69 2.24 5.45 -0.26
C ILE A 69 1.74 6.43 0.80
N VAL A 70 1.57 5.96 2.02
CA VAL A 70 1.19 6.81 3.16
C VAL A 70 2.45 7.31 3.83
N ALA A 71 2.78 8.58 3.60
CA ALA A 71 4.01 9.21 4.04
C ALA A 71 3.74 10.25 5.14
N GLY A 72 4.00 9.88 6.38
CA GLY A 72 3.91 10.78 7.53
C GLY A 72 2.73 10.53 8.46
N ARG A 73 2.40 11.53 9.28
CA ARG A 73 1.35 11.44 10.28
C ARG A 73 -0.04 11.48 9.64
N VAL A 74 -0.89 10.58 10.07
CA VAL A 74 -2.31 10.62 9.73
C VAL A 74 -3.08 11.08 10.98
N VAL A 75 -3.76 12.21 10.87
CA VAL A 75 -4.62 12.69 11.97
C VAL A 75 -5.99 12.03 11.89
N MET A 76 -6.64 11.87 13.05
CA MET A 76 -7.96 11.22 13.15
C MET A 76 -9.01 11.85 12.22
N LYS A 77 -8.95 13.17 11.99
CA LYS A 77 -9.85 13.87 11.06
C LYS A 77 -9.61 13.54 9.59
N MET A 78 -8.37 13.14 9.23
CA MET A 78 -8.02 12.74 7.85
C MET A 78 -8.21 11.25 7.60
N LEU A 79 -8.38 10.46 8.64
CA LEU A 79 -8.55 9.01 8.51
C LEU A 79 -9.73 8.60 7.61
N PRO A 80 -10.95 9.23 7.70
CA PRO A 80 -12.05 8.91 6.78
C PRO A 80 -11.73 9.23 5.33
N VAL A 81 -10.96 10.28 5.10
CA VAL A 81 -10.51 10.66 3.76
C VAL A 81 -9.56 9.59 3.21
N LEU A 82 -8.59 9.15 4.01
CA LEU A 82 -7.67 8.07 3.65
C LEU A 82 -8.42 6.77 3.31
N GLN A 83 -9.39 6.37 4.13
CA GLN A 83 -10.21 5.19 3.89
C GLN A 83 -11.06 5.31 2.62
N ARG A 84 -11.61 6.49 2.34
CA ARG A 84 -12.37 6.76 1.12
C ARG A 84 -11.49 6.68 -0.12
N ILE A 85 -10.29 7.25 -0.06
CA ILE A 85 -9.30 7.16 -1.14
C ILE A 85 -8.94 5.70 -1.39
N TRP A 86 -8.63 4.94 -0.34
CA TRP A 86 -8.33 3.52 -0.43
C TRP A 86 -9.47 2.71 -1.05
N SER A 87 -10.72 3.01 -0.69
CA SER A 87 -11.90 2.32 -1.24
C SER A 87 -12.13 2.62 -2.72
N GLN A 88 -11.67 3.77 -3.21
CA GLN A 88 -11.80 4.18 -4.61
C GLN A 88 -10.71 3.61 -5.52
N MET A 89 -9.61 3.10 -4.95
CA MET A 89 -8.58 2.42 -5.72
C MET A 89 -9.09 1.07 -6.20
N HIS A 90 -8.76 0.73 -7.46
CA HIS A 90 -9.12 -0.56 -8.05
C HIS A 90 -8.22 -1.70 -7.52
N GLU A 91 -8.68 -2.92 -7.65
CA GLU A 91 -7.87 -4.12 -7.36
C GLU A 91 -7.15 -4.57 -8.66
N PRO A 92 -5.94 -5.10 -8.55
CA PRO A 92 -5.11 -5.28 -7.37
C PRO A 92 -4.49 -3.95 -6.89
N LYS A 93 -4.35 -3.78 -5.58
CA LYS A 93 -3.76 -2.58 -4.99
C LYS A 93 -2.90 -2.91 -3.78
N TRP A 94 -1.88 -2.12 -3.57
CA TRP A 94 -0.90 -2.28 -2.50
C TRP A 94 -0.76 -1.01 -1.68
N CYS A 95 -0.28 -1.15 -0.44
CA CYS A 95 -0.05 -0.04 0.47
C CYS A 95 1.34 -0.12 1.10
N ILE A 96 2.09 0.98 1.00
CA ILE A 96 3.35 1.18 1.71
C ILE A 96 3.12 2.18 2.83
N SER A 97 3.48 1.79 4.06
CA SER A 97 3.54 2.67 5.22
C SER A 97 4.94 3.25 5.36
N MET A 98 5.10 4.54 5.04
CA MET A 98 6.39 5.23 5.06
C MET A 98 6.57 6.02 6.35
N GLY A 99 7.57 5.61 7.12
CA GLY A 99 8.01 6.26 8.33
C GLY A 99 7.30 5.80 9.61
N ALA A 100 7.89 6.12 10.75
CA ALA A 100 7.42 5.70 12.06
C ALA A 100 6.01 6.22 12.39
N CYS A 101 5.67 7.43 11.93
CA CYS A 101 4.37 8.04 12.21
C CYS A 101 3.22 7.26 11.55
N ALA A 102 3.39 6.83 10.30
CA ALA A 102 2.37 6.02 9.61
C ALA A 102 2.30 4.60 10.19
N SER A 103 3.44 4.03 10.57
CA SER A 103 3.54 2.64 11.04
C SER A 103 3.04 2.44 12.47
N THR A 104 3.37 3.34 13.40
CA THR A 104 3.08 3.18 14.84
C THR A 104 2.62 4.45 15.54
N GLY A 105 2.49 5.58 14.81
CA GLY A 105 2.31 6.90 15.42
C GLY A 105 3.61 7.62 15.75
N GLY A 106 4.74 6.90 15.79
CA GLY A 106 6.07 7.45 16.07
C GLY A 106 6.15 8.08 17.47
N VAL A 107 6.73 9.27 17.52
CA VAL A 107 6.85 10.06 18.77
C VAL A 107 5.55 10.80 19.15
N PHE A 108 4.53 10.75 18.29
CA PHE A 108 3.28 11.49 18.47
C PHE A 108 2.18 10.60 19.08
N ASP A 109 2.38 10.15 20.30
CA ASP A 109 1.36 9.41 21.05
C ASP A 109 0.31 10.41 21.62
N THR A 110 -0.56 10.86 20.73
CA THR A 110 -1.62 11.82 21.06
C THR A 110 -2.97 11.30 20.55
N TYR A 111 -4.06 11.75 21.19
CA TYR A 111 -5.43 11.36 20.83
C TYR A 111 -5.85 11.81 19.42
N CYS A 112 -5.16 12.78 18.83
CA CYS A 112 -5.49 13.32 17.50
C CYS A 112 -4.73 12.64 16.36
N VAL A 113 -3.73 11.78 16.66
CA VAL A 113 -2.92 11.08 15.67
C VAL A 113 -3.25 9.60 15.68
N VAL A 114 -3.37 9.03 14.48
CA VAL A 114 -3.59 7.59 14.29
C VAL A 114 -2.33 6.82 14.68
N GLN A 115 -2.48 5.87 15.59
CA GLN A 115 -1.39 5.02 16.08
C GLN A 115 -1.29 3.74 15.24
N GLY A 116 -0.75 3.88 14.02
CA GLY A 116 -0.65 2.83 13.02
C GLY A 116 -1.81 2.80 12.04
N ILE A 117 -1.51 2.94 10.75
CA ILE A 117 -2.54 2.89 9.67
C ILE A 117 -2.99 1.47 9.36
N ASP A 118 -2.23 0.47 9.74
CA ASP A 118 -2.49 -0.95 9.56
C ASP A 118 -3.80 -1.41 10.22
N ARG A 119 -4.27 -0.66 11.22
CA ARG A 119 -5.57 -0.89 11.87
C ARG A 119 -6.76 -0.54 10.99
N PHE A 120 -6.54 0.27 9.95
CA PHE A 120 -7.61 0.85 9.13
C PHE A 120 -7.46 0.50 7.64
N ILE A 121 -6.24 0.23 7.18
CA ILE A 121 -5.91 -0.13 5.81
C ILE A 121 -4.88 -1.26 5.84
N PRO A 122 -5.05 -2.30 5.02
CA PRO A 122 -4.05 -3.37 4.94
C PRO A 122 -2.74 -2.80 4.37
N VAL A 123 -1.66 -2.94 5.12
CA VAL A 123 -0.31 -2.51 4.73
C VAL A 123 0.47 -3.72 4.22
N ASP A 124 1.09 -3.59 3.05
CA ASP A 124 1.92 -4.63 2.44
C ASP A 124 3.38 -4.51 2.83
N MET A 125 3.89 -3.27 2.93
CA MET A 125 5.30 -3.00 3.24
C MET A 125 5.42 -1.84 4.23
N TYR A 126 6.40 -1.95 5.13
CA TYR A 126 6.74 -0.89 6.09
C TYR A 126 8.13 -0.36 5.82
N VAL A 127 8.27 0.97 5.78
CA VAL A 127 9.55 1.65 5.62
C VAL A 127 9.90 2.33 6.94
N PRO A 128 10.83 1.79 7.73
CA PRO A 128 11.21 2.38 9.01
C PRO A 128 12.05 3.64 8.83
N GLY A 129 11.88 4.59 9.72
CA GLY A 129 12.64 5.84 9.75
C GLY A 129 11.80 7.03 10.20
N CYS A 130 12.46 8.16 10.49
CA CYS A 130 11.78 9.38 10.92
C CYS A 130 12.55 10.65 10.48
N PRO A 131 12.48 11.01 9.20
CA PRO A 131 11.98 10.28 8.04
C PRO A 131 12.93 9.18 7.57
N PRO A 132 12.45 8.17 6.84
CA PRO A 132 13.32 7.21 6.16
C PRO A 132 14.04 7.89 4.99
N ARG A 133 15.22 7.41 4.66
CA ARG A 133 15.95 7.90 3.49
C ARG A 133 15.28 7.48 2.18
N PRO A 134 15.45 8.23 1.09
CA PRO A 134 14.91 7.88 -0.23
C PRO A 134 15.28 6.47 -0.68
N GLU A 135 16.51 6.03 -0.40
CA GLU A 135 16.99 4.69 -0.78
C GLU A 135 16.19 3.57 -0.08
N GLN A 136 15.74 3.80 1.16
CA GLN A 136 14.92 2.84 1.90
C GLN A 136 13.53 2.69 1.27
N LEU A 137 12.95 3.78 0.76
CA LEU A 137 11.69 3.71 0.03
C LEU A 137 11.85 2.98 -1.32
N ILE A 138 12.94 3.25 -2.04
CA ILE A 138 13.27 2.54 -3.28
C ILE A 138 13.42 1.04 -2.99
N GLN A 139 14.14 0.66 -1.93
CA GLN A 139 14.27 -0.73 -1.53
C GLN A 139 12.92 -1.38 -1.22
N ALA A 140 12.03 -0.68 -0.50
CA ALA A 140 10.69 -1.19 -0.21
C ALA A 140 9.83 -1.38 -1.48
N ILE A 141 10.01 -0.54 -2.49
CA ILE A 141 9.36 -0.71 -3.79
C ILE A 141 9.90 -1.96 -4.50
N ILE A 142 11.21 -2.18 -4.50
CA ILE A 142 11.83 -3.39 -5.06
C ILE A 142 11.32 -4.64 -4.34
N ASP A 143 11.30 -4.63 -3.01
CA ASP A 143 10.80 -5.75 -2.21
C ASP A 143 9.31 -6.02 -2.48
N LEU A 144 8.52 -4.95 -2.71
CA LEU A 144 7.12 -5.09 -3.12
C LEU A 144 6.99 -5.69 -4.52
N GLN A 145 7.84 -5.29 -5.46
CA GLN A 145 7.89 -5.86 -6.81
C GLN A 145 8.19 -7.36 -6.78
N ASP A 146 9.12 -7.76 -5.94
CA ASP A 146 9.45 -9.18 -5.74
C ASP A 146 8.29 -9.95 -5.08
N LYS A 147 7.56 -9.29 -4.17
CA LYS A 147 6.34 -9.85 -3.59
C LYS A 147 5.27 -10.07 -4.66
N ILE A 148 5.01 -9.08 -5.52
CA ILE A 148 4.04 -9.18 -6.62
C ILE A 148 4.39 -10.32 -7.57
N GLN A 149 5.68 -10.49 -7.89
CA GLN A 149 6.13 -11.57 -8.77
C GLN A 149 5.94 -12.95 -8.15
N ARG A 150 6.16 -13.09 -6.83
CA ARG A 150 6.03 -14.38 -6.11
C ARG A 150 4.57 -14.78 -5.86
N GLU A 151 3.73 -13.81 -5.53
CA GLU A 151 2.32 -14.08 -5.20
C GLU A 151 1.45 -14.32 -6.42
N GLY A 152 1.92 -13.95 -7.64
CA GLY A 152 1.13 -13.98 -8.85
C GLY A 152 -0.05 -12.99 -8.79
N THR A 153 -0.74 -12.83 -9.90
CA THR A 153 -1.84 -11.85 -9.95
C THR A 153 -3.18 -12.45 -10.36
N VAL A 154 -3.19 -13.68 -10.87
CA VAL A 154 -4.39 -14.38 -11.29
C VAL A 154 -4.74 -15.52 -10.34
N GLU A 155 -3.86 -16.49 -10.12
CA GLU A 155 -4.11 -17.62 -9.22
C GLU A 155 -3.77 -17.32 -7.75
N GLY A 156 -2.66 -16.64 -7.49
CA GLY A 156 -2.32 -16.16 -6.13
C GLY A 156 -3.27 -15.08 -5.63
N ALA A 157 -3.93 -14.35 -6.52
CA ALA A 157 -4.89 -13.31 -6.19
C ALA A 157 -6.13 -13.87 -5.46
N GLU A 158 -6.62 -15.05 -5.78
CA GLU A 158 -7.80 -15.61 -5.11
C GLU A 158 -7.54 -15.89 -3.62
N PHE A 159 -6.39 -16.47 -3.29
CA PHE A 159 -6.00 -16.73 -1.90
C PHE A 159 -5.73 -15.42 -1.15
N ASN A 160 -4.99 -14.50 -1.79
CA ASN A 160 -4.68 -13.20 -1.19
C ASN A 160 -5.90 -12.27 -1.14
N VAL A 161 -6.81 -12.35 -2.11
CA VAL A 161 -8.09 -11.64 -2.10
C VAL A 161 -8.97 -12.14 -0.96
N ALA A 162 -8.99 -13.46 -0.70
CA ALA A 162 -9.74 -14.02 0.43
C ALA A 162 -9.19 -13.52 1.77
N GLN A 163 -7.87 -13.61 2.00
CA GLN A 163 -7.23 -13.05 3.20
C GLN A 163 -7.38 -11.52 3.31
N ARG A 164 -7.27 -10.82 2.18
CA ARG A 164 -7.49 -9.39 2.13
C ARG A 164 -8.95 -9.02 2.41
N GLN A 165 -9.90 -9.81 1.92
CA GLN A 165 -11.32 -9.63 2.20
C GLN A 165 -11.64 -9.92 3.67
N GLU A 166 -11.03 -10.94 4.27
CA GLU A 166 -11.16 -11.19 5.72
C GLU A 166 -10.59 -10.03 6.54
N ARG A 167 -9.40 -9.54 6.19
CA ARG A 167 -8.85 -8.31 6.81
C ARG A 167 -9.74 -7.09 6.56
N LYS A 168 -10.27 -6.93 5.35
CA LYS A 168 -11.24 -5.85 5.03
C LYS A 168 -12.52 -5.97 5.85
N ARG A 169 -13.07 -7.17 6.02
CA ARG A 169 -14.27 -7.40 6.86
C ARG A 169 -13.98 -7.04 8.31
N ALA A 170 -12.86 -7.49 8.85
CA ALA A 170 -12.43 -7.15 10.20
C ALA A 170 -12.18 -5.64 10.40
N LEU A 171 -11.74 -4.92 9.33
CA LEU A 171 -11.53 -3.48 9.36
C LEU A 171 -12.81 -2.67 9.16
N VAL A 172 -13.77 -3.19 8.37
CA VAL A 172 -15.09 -2.55 8.15
C VAL A 172 -16.00 -2.67 9.37
N GLU A 173 -15.79 -3.69 10.20
CA GLU A 173 -16.47 -3.83 11.51
C GLU A 173 -15.95 -2.82 12.55
N LEU A 174 -14.85 -2.11 12.26
CA LEU A 174 -14.43 -0.98 13.10
C LEU A 174 -15.38 0.20 12.85
N PRO A 175 -16.05 0.71 13.88
CA PRO A 175 -17.07 1.75 13.72
C PRO A 175 -16.47 3.00 13.09
N ILE A 176 -17.16 3.51 12.07
CA ILE A 176 -16.89 4.80 11.42
C ILE A 176 -16.88 5.89 12.49
N ILE A 177 -15.89 6.76 12.44
CA ILE A 177 -15.58 7.87 13.35
C ILE A 177 -16.81 8.46 14.06
N GLY A 178 -16.83 8.29 15.34
CA GLY A 178 -17.90 8.67 16.28
C GLY A 178 -18.12 7.63 17.37
N GLN A 179 -17.74 6.39 17.11
CA GLN A 179 -17.87 5.24 18.02
C GLN A 179 -16.55 4.46 18.12
N THR A 180 -15.41 5.14 18.18
CA THR A 180 -14.11 4.45 18.21
C THR A 180 -13.86 3.83 19.57
N PRO A 181 -13.55 2.50 19.62
CA PRO A 181 -13.09 1.84 20.86
C PRO A 181 -11.77 2.40 21.39
N TYR A 182 -11.12 3.28 20.61
CA TYR A 182 -9.86 3.93 20.97
C TYR A 182 -10.03 4.91 22.15
N MET A 183 -11.21 5.53 22.30
CA MET A 183 -11.53 6.38 23.47
C MET A 183 -11.91 5.58 24.71
N ALA A 184 -12.24 4.31 24.58
CA ALA A 184 -12.68 3.44 25.68
C ALA A 184 -11.54 2.71 26.42
N ARG A 185 -10.28 2.91 26.02
CA ARG A 185 -9.09 2.31 26.62
C ARG A 185 -8.18 3.33 27.30
N ARG A 186 -8.76 4.27 28.04
CA ARG A 186 -8.05 5.02 29.08
C ARG A 186 -8.73 4.83 30.40
#